data_aa44eee68596e3bf3fb42ba16f618244
#
_entry.id   aa44eee68596e3bf3fb42ba16f618244
#
_cell.length_a   1.000
_cell.length_b   1.000
_cell.length_c   1.000
_cell.angle_alpha   90.00
_cell.angle_beta   90.00
_cell.angle_gamma   90.00
#
_symmetry.space_group_name_H-M   'P 1'
#
loop_
_entity.id
_entity.type
_entity.pdbx_description
1 polymer ?
#
loop_
_entity_poly.entity_id
_entity_poly.type
_entity_poly.pdbx_seq_one_letter_code
_entity_poly.pdbx_strand_id
1 'polypeptide(L)'
;MLNALDAHLLNAAPRSRLRGWPRFLTEFLYFGIKEARACLFVGLFFAAVFLVPRAGLLGLPRYDVLLLAALAIQGAMLWSGLETWDELKAISLFHAVGFALEVFKVSGSIQSWSYPDFAYTKVFGVP
;
A
#
# COMPACT_ATOMS: atom_id res chain seq x y z
N MET A 1 17.29 -13.82 -1.25
CA MET A 1 18.35 -12.77 -1.14
C MET A 1 17.90 -11.57 -0.34
N LEU A 2 16.68 -11.05 -0.51
CA LEU A 2 16.11 -9.96 0.30
C LEU A 2 15.90 -10.34 1.77
N ASN A 3 15.49 -11.58 2.09
CA ASN A 3 15.29 -12.05 3.47
C ASN A 3 16.54 -11.99 4.35
N ALA A 4 17.74 -12.13 3.75
CA ALA A 4 19.00 -12.02 4.50
C ALA A 4 19.36 -10.55 4.81
N LEU A 5 19.07 -9.64 3.87
CA LEU A 5 19.18 -8.19 4.08
C LEU A 5 18.17 -7.72 5.14
N ASP A 6 16.97 -8.28 5.15
CA ASP A 6 15.93 -8.02 6.12
C ASP A 6 16.31 -8.44 7.53
N ALA A 7 16.77 -9.66 7.68
CA ALA A 7 17.26 -10.15 8.98
C ALA A 7 18.42 -9.27 9.50
N HIS A 8 19.27 -8.80 8.60
CA HIS A 8 20.37 -7.90 8.97
C HIS A 8 19.89 -6.49 9.33
N LEU A 9 18.93 -5.93 8.58
CA LEU A 9 18.39 -4.58 8.83
C LEU A 9 17.41 -4.55 10.00
N LEU A 10 16.63 -5.63 10.21
CA LEU A 10 15.63 -5.69 11.28
C LEU A 10 16.22 -6.11 12.63
N ASN A 11 17.25 -6.96 12.64
CA ASN A 11 17.87 -7.47 13.85
C ASN A 11 19.19 -6.79 14.23
N ALA A 12 19.83 -6.09 13.32
CA ALA A 12 20.97 -5.25 13.60
C ALA A 12 20.51 -3.88 14.10
N ALA A 13 19.96 -3.82 15.32
CA ALA A 13 20.07 -2.60 16.06
C ALA A 13 21.58 -2.33 16.18
N PRO A 14 22.13 -1.21 15.67
CA PRO A 14 23.53 -0.94 15.79
C PRO A 14 23.85 -0.90 17.29
N ARG A 15 24.56 -1.91 17.78
CA ARG A 15 25.25 -1.85 19.08
C ARG A 15 26.36 -0.82 18.93
N SER A 16 25.95 0.43 18.65
CA SER A 16 26.88 1.50 18.41
C SER A 16 27.52 1.87 19.74
N ARG A 17 28.86 1.82 19.79
CA ARG A 17 29.66 2.46 20.82
C ARG A 17 29.51 3.99 20.79
N LEU A 18 28.67 4.50 19.88
CA LEU A 18 28.35 5.91 19.71
C LEU A 18 27.48 6.38 20.89
N ARG A 19 27.81 7.47 21.52
CA ARG A 19 27.07 8.11 22.60
C ARG A 19 26.56 9.48 22.13
N GLY A 20 25.36 9.86 22.57
CA GLY A 20 24.82 11.19 22.29
C GLY A 20 24.16 11.31 20.89
N TRP A 21 24.25 12.49 20.29
CA TRP A 21 23.62 12.89 19.04
C TRP A 21 23.86 11.96 17.83
N PRO A 22 25.10 11.42 17.61
CA PRO A 22 25.31 10.48 16.50
C PRO A 22 24.52 9.17 16.64
N ARG A 23 24.34 8.69 17.87
CA ARG A 23 23.51 7.51 18.14
C ARG A 23 22.04 7.77 17.79
N PHE A 24 21.50 8.90 18.23
CA PHE A 24 20.12 9.31 17.91
C PHE A 24 19.88 9.38 16.40
N LEU A 25 20.79 10.01 15.65
CA LEU A 25 20.67 10.08 14.18
C LEU A 25 20.68 8.70 13.53
N THR A 26 21.56 7.81 14.00
CA THR A 26 21.62 6.45 13.46
C THR A 26 20.33 5.68 13.75
N GLU A 27 19.83 5.73 14.97
CA GLU A 27 18.57 5.07 15.36
C GLU A 27 17.38 5.67 14.60
N PHE A 28 17.34 6.98 14.41
CA PHE A 28 16.31 7.68 13.63
C PHE A 28 16.34 7.31 12.15
N LEU A 29 17.52 7.20 11.53
CA LEU A 29 17.64 6.75 10.14
C LEU A 29 17.19 5.30 9.97
N TYR A 30 17.56 4.41 10.89
CA TYR A 30 17.09 3.04 10.88
C TYR A 30 15.58 2.93 11.03
N PHE A 31 15.00 3.70 11.94
CA PHE A 31 13.55 3.81 12.08
C PHE A 31 12.91 4.30 10.77
N GLY A 32 13.44 5.38 10.18
CA GLY A 32 12.95 5.93 8.93
C GLY A 32 12.99 4.92 7.77
N ILE A 33 14.04 4.11 7.66
CA ILE A 33 14.13 3.05 6.64
C ILE A 33 13.07 1.97 6.87
N LYS A 34 12.83 1.56 8.12
CA LYS A 34 11.79 0.60 8.46
C LYS A 34 10.39 1.12 8.09
N GLU A 35 10.10 2.36 8.47
CA GLU A 35 8.81 3.00 8.16
C GLU A 35 8.62 3.19 6.65
N ALA A 36 9.65 3.67 5.94
CA ALA A 36 9.60 3.82 4.48
C ALA A 36 9.30 2.48 3.78
N ARG A 37 9.84 1.39 4.30
CA ARG A 37 9.58 0.05 3.79
C ARG A 37 8.15 -0.42 4.08
N ALA A 38 7.65 -0.20 5.31
CA ALA A 38 6.27 -0.52 5.67
C ALA A 38 5.25 0.27 4.82
N CYS A 39 5.63 1.49 4.38
CA CYS A 39 4.80 2.34 3.52
C CYS A 39 5.05 2.14 2.01
N LEU A 40 5.87 1.17 1.60
CA LEU A 40 6.27 1.00 0.20
C LEU A 40 5.06 0.77 -0.73
N PHE A 41 4.14 -0.10 -0.34
CA PHE A 41 2.90 -0.34 -1.09
C PHE A 41 2.13 0.96 -1.31
N VAL A 42 1.90 1.69 -0.23
CA VAL A 42 1.15 2.96 -0.25
C VAL A 42 1.84 3.97 -1.16
N GLY A 43 3.16 4.12 -1.05
CA GLY A 43 3.95 5.02 -1.90
C GLY A 43 3.87 4.67 -3.37
N LEU A 44 4.00 3.39 -3.73
CA LEU A 44 3.90 2.91 -5.11
C LEU A 44 2.47 3.07 -5.65
N PHE A 45 1.46 2.79 -4.83
CA PHE A 45 0.07 2.98 -5.22
C PHE A 45 -0.27 4.45 -5.44
N PHE A 46 0.17 5.36 -4.57
CA PHE A 46 0.02 6.81 -4.82
C PHE A 46 0.74 7.25 -6.09
N ALA A 47 1.94 6.75 -6.37
CA ALA A 47 2.61 7.01 -7.63
C ALA A 47 1.74 6.56 -8.83
N ALA A 48 1.13 5.38 -8.76
CA ALA A 48 0.19 4.93 -9.79
C ALA A 48 -1.03 5.87 -9.92
N VAL A 49 -1.61 6.32 -8.80
CA VAL A 49 -2.74 7.28 -8.79
C VAL A 49 -2.39 8.58 -9.50
N PHE A 50 -1.16 9.08 -9.34
CA PHE A 50 -0.70 10.31 -10.00
C PHE A 50 -0.33 10.09 -11.47
N LEU A 51 0.22 8.92 -11.82
CA LEU A 51 0.69 8.61 -13.16
C LEU A 51 -0.44 8.17 -14.11
N VAL A 52 -1.48 7.51 -13.58
CA VAL A 52 -2.61 7.04 -14.39
C VAL A 52 -3.50 8.22 -14.79
N PRO A 53 -3.68 8.50 -16.11
CA PRO A 53 -4.52 9.58 -16.59
C PRO A 53 -5.98 9.42 -16.14
N ARG A 54 -6.70 10.53 -16.02
CA ARG A 54 -8.14 10.50 -15.68
C ARG A 54 -8.99 9.75 -16.70
N ALA A 55 -8.58 9.78 -17.96
CA ALA A 55 -9.26 9.06 -19.04
C ALA A 55 -9.04 7.53 -19.01
N GLY A 56 -8.21 7.04 -18.10
CA GLY A 56 -7.79 5.65 -18.08
C GLY A 56 -6.55 5.38 -18.94
N LEU A 57 -6.24 4.12 -19.18
CA LEU A 57 -5.08 3.68 -19.95
C LEU A 57 -5.43 2.45 -20.79
N LEU A 58 -4.92 2.37 -22.03
CA LEU A 58 -5.13 1.22 -22.93
C LEU A 58 -6.60 0.83 -23.16
N GLY A 59 -7.51 1.79 -23.13
CA GLY A 59 -8.95 1.56 -23.28
C GLY A 59 -9.64 1.08 -22.00
N LEU A 60 -8.92 0.96 -20.88
CA LEU A 60 -9.51 0.62 -19.59
C LEU A 60 -9.82 1.89 -18.77
N PRO A 61 -10.95 1.91 -18.07
CA PRO A 61 -11.28 2.97 -17.13
C PRO A 61 -10.22 3.12 -16.03
N ARG A 62 -10.05 4.33 -15.53
CA ARG A 62 -9.03 4.65 -14.54
C ARG A 62 -9.05 3.75 -13.30
N TYR A 63 -10.23 3.48 -12.76
CA TYR A 63 -10.36 2.67 -11.54
C TYR A 63 -9.93 1.22 -11.77
N ASP A 64 -10.26 0.65 -12.95
CA ASP A 64 -9.82 -0.70 -13.31
C ASP A 64 -8.30 -0.77 -13.47
N VAL A 65 -7.68 0.26 -14.07
CA VAL A 65 -6.22 0.36 -14.17
C VAL A 65 -5.56 0.45 -12.79
N LEU A 66 -6.15 1.24 -11.87
CA LEU A 66 -5.64 1.38 -10.50
C LEU A 66 -5.79 0.08 -9.71
N LEU A 67 -6.88 -0.66 -9.89
CA LEU A 67 -7.05 -1.98 -9.29
C LEU A 67 -5.98 -2.95 -9.79
N LEU A 68 -5.75 -3.00 -11.11
CA LEU A 68 -4.69 -3.83 -11.69
C LEU A 68 -3.30 -3.43 -11.18
N ALA A 69 -3.02 -2.14 -11.05
CA ALA A 69 -1.78 -1.64 -10.49
C ALA A 69 -1.61 -2.07 -9.02
N ALA A 70 -2.66 -1.96 -8.19
CA ALA A 70 -2.64 -2.40 -6.80
C ALA A 70 -2.33 -3.90 -6.69
N LEU A 71 -3.02 -4.73 -7.50
CA LEU A 71 -2.79 -6.17 -7.53
C LEU A 71 -1.37 -6.52 -8.02
N ALA A 72 -0.86 -5.80 -9.01
CA ALA A 72 0.50 -6.01 -9.52
C ALA A 72 1.56 -5.63 -8.48
N ILE A 73 1.40 -4.51 -7.78
CA ILE A 73 2.29 -4.07 -6.69
C ILE A 73 2.26 -5.11 -5.57
N GLN A 74 1.06 -5.54 -5.13
CA GLN A 74 0.90 -6.54 -4.09
C GLN A 74 1.55 -7.88 -4.47
N GLY A 75 1.33 -8.35 -5.69
CA GLY A 75 1.94 -9.57 -6.21
C GLY A 75 3.47 -9.47 -6.26
N ALA A 76 4.02 -8.33 -6.68
CA ALA A 76 5.45 -8.07 -6.71
C ALA A 76 6.06 -8.05 -5.30
N MET A 77 5.38 -7.48 -4.31
CA MET A 77 5.84 -7.45 -2.93
C MET A 77 5.85 -8.85 -2.30
N LEU A 78 4.85 -9.67 -2.56
CA LEU A 78 4.84 -11.08 -2.13
C LEU A 78 5.95 -11.88 -2.83
N TRP A 79 6.07 -11.74 -4.14
CA TRP A 79 7.07 -12.49 -4.91
C TRP A 79 8.51 -12.11 -4.52
N SER A 80 8.75 -10.84 -4.23
CA SER A 80 10.06 -10.36 -3.75
C SER A 80 10.34 -10.71 -2.29
N GLY A 81 9.36 -11.20 -1.53
CA GLY A 81 9.47 -11.49 -0.11
C GLY A 81 9.50 -10.24 0.77
N LEU A 82 9.07 -9.10 0.23
CA LEU A 82 8.88 -7.85 1.00
C LEU A 82 7.66 -7.94 1.92
N GLU A 83 6.66 -8.73 1.53
CA GLU A 83 5.49 -9.05 2.33
C GLU A 83 5.32 -10.56 2.50
N THR A 84 4.69 -10.95 3.59
CA THR A 84 4.36 -12.33 3.91
C THR A 84 2.89 -12.63 3.63
N TRP A 85 2.54 -13.91 3.54
CA TRP A 85 1.15 -14.34 3.39
C TRP A 85 0.25 -13.93 4.56
N ASP A 86 0.80 -13.84 5.77
CA ASP A 86 0.03 -13.43 6.95
C ASP A 86 -0.25 -11.92 6.94
N GLU A 87 0.71 -11.12 6.48
CA GLU A 87 0.50 -9.70 6.23
C GLU A 87 -0.56 -9.48 5.14
N LEU A 88 -0.51 -10.25 4.03
CA LEU A 88 -1.52 -10.19 2.99
C LEU A 88 -2.93 -10.49 3.52
N LYS A 89 -3.10 -11.50 4.37
CA LYS A 89 -4.39 -11.82 4.99
C LYS A 89 -4.92 -10.65 5.83
N ALA A 90 -4.04 -10.05 6.65
CA ALA A 90 -4.39 -8.90 7.46
C ALA A 90 -4.81 -7.71 6.59
N ILE A 91 -4.03 -7.38 5.55
CA ILE A 91 -4.33 -6.31 4.58
C ILE A 91 -5.66 -6.58 3.89
N SER A 92 -5.89 -7.83 3.43
CA SER A 92 -7.14 -8.21 2.77
C SER A 92 -8.37 -8.06 3.69
N LEU A 93 -8.22 -8.40 4.96
CA LEU A 93 -9.29 -8.20 5.95
C LEU A 93 -9.62 -6.71 6.13
N PHE A 94 -8.60 -5.85 6.26
CA PHE A 94 -8.79 -4.40 6.34
C PHE A 94 -9.44 -3.84 5.08
N HIS A 95 -9.07 -4.32 3.89
CA HIS A 95 -9.71 -3.91 2.63
C HIS A 95 -11.17 -4.35 2.57
N ALA A 96 -11.50 -5.56 3.04
CA ALA A 96 -12.89 -6.03 3.08
C ALA A 96 -13.75 -5.17 4.02
N VAL A 97 -13.23 -4.82 5.21
CA VAL A 97 -13.91 -3.92 6.14
C VAL A 97 -14.02 -2.50 5.54
N GLY A 98 -12.95 -1.99 4.96
CA GLY A 98 -12.94 -0.68 4.29
C GLY A 98 -13.96 -0.62 3.14
N PHE A 99 -14.03 -1.66 2.30
CA PHE A 99 -15.01 -1.77 1.23
C PHE A 99 -16.45 -1.77 1.77
N ALA A 100 -16.74 -2.53 2.84
CA ALA A 100 -18.07 -2.54 3.46
C ALA A 100 -18.46 -1.15 3.99
N LEU A 101 -17.53 -0.43 4.62
CA LEU A 101 -17.74 0.95 5.07
C LEU A 101 -17.96 1.91 3.91
N GLU A 102 -17.24 1.71 2.81
CA GLU A 102 -17.37 2.53 1.60
C GLU A 102 -18.74 2.33 0.95
N VAL A 103 -19.18 1.07 0.79
CA VAL A 103 -20.54 0.74 0.30
C VAL A 103 -21.60 1.41 1.19
N PHE A 104 -21.44 1.38 2.51
CA PHE A 104 -22.34 2.05 3.44
C PHE A 104 -22.40 3.57 3.18
N LYS A 105 -21.25 4.21 3.00
CA LYS A 105 -21.15 5.67 2.78
C LYS A 105 -21.70 6.14 1.44
N VAL A 106 -21.59 5.33 0.38
CA VAL A 106 -22.17 5.66 -0.94
C VAL A 106 -23.62 5.21 -1.09
N SER A 107 -24.16 4.47 -0.12
CA SER A 107 -25.55 4.02 -0.13
C SER A 107 -26.53 5.18 -0.21
N GLY A 108 -27.70 4.95 -0.85
CA GLY A 108 -28.71 5.98 -1.06
C GLY A 108 -29.27 6.63 0.21
N SER A 109 -29.10 6.00 1.37
CA SER A 109 -29.51 6.54 2.67
C SER A 109 -28.50 7.51 3.30
N ILE A 110 -27.21 7.40 2.97
CA ILE A 110 -26.15 8.21 3.56
C ILE A 110 -25.59 9.21 2.54
N GLN A 111 -25.26 8.76 1.32
CA GLN A 111 -24.77 9.58 0.19
C GLN A 111 -23.67 10.60 0.57
N SER A 112 -22.68 10.17 1.38
CA SER A 112 -21.58 11.05 1.78
C SER A 112 -20.75 11.52 0.57
N TRP A 113 -20.58 10.65 -0.43
CA TRP A 113 -19.97 10.94 -1.74
C TRP A 113 -20.39 9.91 -2.78
N SER A 114 -19.96 10.10 -4.01
CA SER A 114 -20.18 9.19 -5.12
C SER A 114 -18.96 9.07 -6.01
N TYR A 115 -18.85 7.96 -6.72
CA TYR A 115 -17.84 7.73 -7.76
C TYR A 115 -18.48 7.91 -9.13
N PRO A 116 -18.39 9.09 -9.77
CA PRO A 116 -19.10 9.38 -11.01
C PRO A 116 -18.52 8.60 -12.20
N ASP A 117 -17.20 8.35 -12.21
CA ASP A 117 -16.54 7.74 -13.34
C ASP A 117 -16.91 6.26 -13.48
N PHE A 118 -16.99 5.79 -14.74
CA PHE A 118 -17.27 4.40 -15.06
C PHE A 118 -16.09 3.49 -14.69
N ALA A 119 -16.39 2.27 -14.22
CA ALA A 119 -15.44 1.17 -14.07
C ALA A 119 -16.16 -0.17 -14.26
N TYR A 120 -15.49 -1.13 -14.87
CA TYR A 120 -16.03 -2.49 -15.04
C TYR A 120 -16.09 -3.26 -13.72
N THR A 121 -15.14 -2.97 -12.80
CA THR A 121 -15.01 -3.63 -11.49
C THR A 121 -15.87 -2.99 -10.41
N LYS A 122 -16.68 -2.00 -10.74
CA LYS A 122 -17.53 -1.28 -9.78
C LYS A 122 -18.61 -2.17 -9.19
N VAL A 123 -18.61 -2.33 -7.88
CA VAL A 123 -19.57 -3.14 -7.12
C VAL A 123 -20.30 -2.27 -6.11
N PHE A 124 -21.63 -2.27 -6.12
CA PHE A 124 -22.47 -1.42 -5.24
C PHE A 124 -22.14 0.08 -5.28
N GLY A 125 -21.66 0.57 -6.42
CA GLY A 125 -21.27 1.97 -6.58
C GLY A 125 -19.84 2.30 -6.16
N VAL A 126 -19.08 1.34 -5.64
CA VAL A 126 -17.66 1.46 -5.25
C VAL A 126 -16.79 0.81 -6.32
N PRO A 127 -15.76 1.49 -6.85
CA PRO A 127 -14.83 0.96 -7.83
C PRO A 127 -13.83 -0.02 -7.22
#